data_20eb927d1b47fecf6a5c9303e6065fa5
#
_entry.id   20eb927d1b47fecf6a5c9303e6065fa5
#
_cell.length_a   1.000
_cell.length_b   1.000
_cell.length_c   1.000
_cell.angle_alpha   90.00
_cell.angle_beta   90.00
_cell.angle_gamma   90.00
#
_symmetry.space_group_name_H-M   'P 1'
#
loop_
_entity.id
_entity.type
_entity.pdbx_description
1 polymer ?
#
loop_
_entity_poly.entity_id
_entity_poly.type
_entity_poly.pdbx_seq_one_letter_code
_entity_poly.pdbx_strand_id
1 'polypeptide(L)'
;MGHWVTLTACRTGLMVVMMALGACASNAPEPEEVTVRYQPEQSREWVRQGRQAYEAGRPEAALDAWRKALAADPTNAIVRNNLGLVLKELARFSEAAETFEEGLAVTPEVADMHYNLAVISELYLLDFTKALKHYRQFQDLSGGRDAQVAGWIADLERRLQ
;
A
#
# COMPACT_ATOMS: atom_id res chain seq x y z
N MET A 1 2.98 -11.47 -78.99
CA MET A 1 2.08 -12.61 -79.11
C MET A 1 1.48 -12.80 -77.71
N GLY A 2 0.37 -12.34 -77.34
CA GLY A 2 -0.97 -12.45 -77.89
C GLY A 2 -1.68 -13.51 -77.09
N HIS A 3 -2.54 -13.13 -76.13
CA HIS A 3 -3.92 -13.61 -76.13
C HIS A 3 -4.68 -13.02 -74.92
N TRP A 4 -5.64 -12.19 -75.29
CA TRP A 4 -6.74 -11.74 -74.44
C TRP A 4 -7.75 -12.89 -74.29
N VAL A 5 -8.19 -13.16 -73.06
CA VAL A 5 -9.43 -13.88 -72.82
C VAL A 5 -10.29 -13.10 -71.89
N THR A 6 -11.29 -12.45 -72.40
CA THR A 6 -12.46 -11.92 -71.72
C THR A 6 -13.36 -13.05 -71.30
N LEU A 7 -13.81 -13.07 -70.03
CA LEU A 7 -14.98 -13.85 -69.63
C LEU A 7 -15.92 -13.05 -68.78
N THR A 8 -17.07 -12.97 -69.34
CA THR A 8 -18.32 -12.32 -68.97
C THR A 8 -18.89 -12.57 -67.61
N ALA A 9 -19.61 -11.54 -67.18
CA ALA A 9 -20.47 -11.42 -65.98
C ALA A 9 -21.40 -12.62 -65.74
N CYS A 10 -21.54 -12.97 -64.47
CA CYS A 10 -22.77 -13.56 -63.95
C CYS A 10 -23.24 -12.81 -62.72
N ARG A 11 -24.31 -12.03 -62.90
CA ARG A 11 -25.08 -11.37 -61.85
C ARG A 11 -25.97 -12.42 -61.20
N THR A 12 -25.67 -12.78 -59.96
CA THR A 12 -26.69 -13.35 -59.07
C THR A 12 -26.72 -12.53 -57.82
N GLY A 13 -27.85 -11.88 -57.63
CA GLY A 13 -28.12 -11.04 -56.45
C GLY A 13 -28.19 -11.87 -55.18
N LEU A 14 -27.36 -11.55 -54.23
CA LEU A 14 -27.53 -12.01 -52.86
C LEU A 14 -27.93 -10.80 -52.02
N MET A 15 -29.21 -10.81 -51.64
CA MET A 15 -29.84 -9.83 -50.78
C MET A 15 -29.26 -10.07 -49.37
N VAL A 16 -28.29 -9.26 -48.96
CA VAL A 16 -27.80 -9.26 -47.59
C VAL A 16 -28.78 -8.46 -46.73
N VAL A 17 -29.61 -9.16 -45.98
CA VAL A 17 -30.41 -8.61 -44.89
C VAL A 17 -29.43 -8.21 -43.79
N MET A 18 -29.14 -6.91 -43.70
CA MET A 18 -28.48 -6.34 -42.51
C MET A 18 -29.47 -6.36 -41.34
N MET A 19 -29.32 -7.40 -40.47
CA MET A 19 -29.86 -7.32 -39.11
C MET A 19 -29.03 -6.30 -38.34
N ALA A 20 -29.56 -5.12 -38.13
CA ALA A 20 -29.07 -4.15 -37.18
C ALA A 20 -29.26 -4.72 -35.78
N LEU A 21 -28.24 -5.42 -35.25
CA LEU A 21 -28.13 -5.71 -33.85
C LEU A 21 -27.88 -4.38 -33.16
N GLY A 22 -28.93 -3.84 -32.52
CA GLY A 22 -28.84 -2.70 -31.64
C GLY A 22 -27.89 -3.04 -30.48
N ALA A 23 -26.65 -2.58 -30.57
CA ALA A 23 -25.74 -2.56 -29.43
C ALA A 23 -26.32 -1.58 -28.41
N CYS A 24 -26.99 -2.09 -27.39
CA CYS A 24 -27.19 -1.33 -26.15
C CYS A 24 -25.82 -1.10 -25.55
N ALA A 25 -25.18 0.01 -25.92
CA ALA A 25 -24.03 0.50 -25.19
C ALA A 25 -24.52 0.84 -23.77
N SER A 26 -24.24 -0.05 -22.82
CA SER A 26 -24.38 0.26 -21.40
C SER A 26 -23.39 1.38 -21.10
N ASN A 27 -23.89 2.59 -20.90
CA ASN A 27 -23.15 3.71 -20.34
C ASN A 27 -22.89 3.41 -18.86
N ALA A 28 -22.07 2.40 -18.57
CA ALA A 28 -21.46 2.27 -17.26
C ALA A 28 -20.43 3.41 -17.17
N PRO A 29 -20.48 4.26 -16.13
CA PRO A 29 -19.42 5.24 -15.94
C PRO A 29 -18.10 4.47 -15.84
N GLU A 30 -17.11 4.85 -16.65
CA GLU A 30 -15.75 4.35 -16.48
C GLU A 30 -15.32 4.62 -15.03
N PRO A 31 -14.69 3.64 -14.36
CA PRO A 31 -14.16 3.88 -13.02
C PRO A 31 -13.21 5.08 -13.12
N GLU A 32 -13.54 6.16 -12.39
CA GLU A 32 -12.62 7.29 -12.26
C GLU A 32 -11.30 6.74 -11.73
N GLU A 33 -10.27 6.74 -12.57
CA GLU A 33 -8.90 6.49 -12.12
C GLU A 33 -8.57 7.56 -11.08
N VAL A 34 -8.55 7.17 -9.81
CA VAL A 34 -8.07 8.03 -8.74
C VAL A 34 -6.55 8.20 -8.94
N THR A 35 -6.19 9.12 -9.83
CA THR A 35 -4.80 9.50 -10.00
C THR A 35 -4.37 10.22 -8.74
N VAL A 36 -3.65 9.51 -7.86
CA VAL A 36 -2.99 10.14 -6.70
C VAL A 36 -1.99 11.16 -7.24
N ARG A 37 -2.40 12.43 -7.23
CA ARG A 37 -1.54 13.51 -7.69
C ARG A 37 -0.47 13.76 -6.60
N TYR A 38 0.77 13.36 -6.86
CA TYR A 38 1.90 13.63 -5.98
C TYR A 38 2.06 15.14 -5.74
N GLN A 39 1.91 15.58 -4.49
CA GLN A 39 1.91 16.97 -4.08
C GLN A 39 2.86 17.18 -2.88
N PRO A 40 4.18 17.17 -3.10
CA PRO A 40 5.17 17.15 -2.04
C PRO A 40 5.13 18.38 -1.12
N GLU A 41 4.84 19.54 -1.65
CA GLU A 41 4.75 20.76 -0.84
C GLU A 41 3.55 20.71 0.11
N GLN A 42 2.41 20.24 -0.37
CA GLN A 42 1.22 20.07 0.46
C GLN A 42 1.43 18.97 1.51
N SER A 43 2.12 17.89 1.15
CA SER A 43 2.50 16.85 2.10
C SER A 43 3.35 17.43 3.24
N ARG A 44 4.37 18.21 2.94
CA ARG A 44 5.24 18.86 3.95
C ARG A 44 4.45 19.71 4.93
N GLU A 45 3.48 20.47 4.44
CA GLU A 45 2.63 21.31 5.28
C GLU A 45 1.80 20.46 6.25
N TRP A 46 1.18 19.37 5.75
CA TRP A 46 0.44 18.44 6.59
C TRP A 46 1.35 17.70 7.60
N VAL A 47 2.57 17.35 7.22
CA VAL A 47 3.57 16.77 8.14
C VAL A 47 3.85 17.72 9.30
N ARG A 48 4.07 19.01 8.99
CA ARG A 48 4.33 20.02 10.01
C ARG A 48 3.14 20.19 10.96
N GLN A 49 1.92 20.26 10.42
CA GLN A 49 0.70 20.37 11.21
C GLN A 49 0.50 19.13 12.10
N GLY A 50 0.73 17.93 11.58
CA GLY A 50 0.65 16.69 12.36
C GLY A 50 1.62 16.71 13.55
N ARG A 51 2.88 17.09 13.32
CA ARG A 51 3.87 17.20 14.39
C ARG A 51 3.44 18.24 15.46
N GLN A 52 3.01 19.42 15.04
CA GLN A 52 2.52 20.46 15.97
C GLN A 52 1.31 19.99 16.79
N ALA A 53 0.39 19.25 16.16
CA ALA A 53 -0.75 18.69 16.87
C ALA A 53 -0.32 17.65 17.89
N TYR A 54 0.62 16.76 17.53
CA TYR A 54 1.16 15.76 18.43
C TYR A 54 1.89 16.39 19.65
N GLU A 55 2.79 17.33 19.40
CA GLU A 55 3.52 18.09 20.42
C GLU A 55 2.58 18.87 21.37
N ALA A 56 1.42 19.28 20.86
CA ALA A 56 0.37 19.93 21.66
C ALA A 56 -0.56 18.94 22.41
N GLY A 57 -0.24 17.64 22.44
CA GLY A 57 -1.05 16.61 23.10
C GLY A 57 -2.39 16.34 22.43
N ARG A 58 -2.48 16.53 21.10
CA ARG A 58 -3.68 16.30 20.30
C ARG A 58 -3.43 15.18 19.28
N PRO A 59 -3.31 13.91 19.73
CA PRO A 59 -2.90 12.81 18.87
C PRO A 59 -3.87 12.54 17.71
N GLU A 60 -5.18 12.64 17.92
CA GLU A 60 -6.15 12.44 16.82
C GLU A 60 -6.00 13.49 15.72
N ALA A 61 -5.75 14.75 16.06
CA ALA A 61 -5.48 15.79 15.06
C ALA A 61 -4.15 15.54 14.33
N ALA A 62 -3.18 14.94 15.00
CA ALA A 62 -1.92 14.53 14.38
C ALA A 62 -2.16 13.40 13.36
N LEU A 63 -2.96 12.38 13.74
CA LEU A 63 -3.34 11.29 12.82
C LEU A 63 -4.03 11.83 11.56
N ASP A 64 -4.99 12.74 11.71
CA ASP A 64 -5.70 13.33 10.57
C ASP A 64 -4.78 14.11 9.63
N ALA A 65 -3.86 14.91 10.19
CA ALA A 65 -2.90 15.66 9.40
C ALA A 65 -1.92 14.72 8.66
N TRP A 66 -1.40 13.69 9.33
CA TRP A 66 -0.48 12.74 8.70
C TRP A 66 -1.15 11.85 7.66
N ARG A 67 -2.43 11.47 7.81
CA ARG A 67 -3.20 10.81 6.75
C ARG A 67 -3.31 11.69 5.50
N LYS A 68 -3.57 13.00 5.67
CA LYS A 68 -3.56 13.96 4.56
C LYS A 68 -2.18 14.09 3.93
N ALA A 69 -1.12 14.06 4.73
CA ALA A 69 0.25 14.06 4.24
C ALA A 69 0.54 12.84 3.35
N LEU A 70 0.11 11.64 3.79
CA LEU A 70 0.26 10.40 3.02
C LEU A 70 -0.62 10.36 1.77
N ALA A 71 -1.80 10.98 1.79
CA ALA A 71 -2.62 11.12 0.59
C ALA A 71 -1.94 12.01 -0.48
N ALA A 72 -1.15 13.01 -0.04
CA ALA A 72 -0.37 13.88 -0.93
C ALA A 72 0.99 13.28 -1.33
N ASP A 73 1.60 12.46 -0.47
CA ASP A 73 2.84 11.72 -0.69
C ASP A 73 2.80 10.32 -0.04
N PRO A 74 2.31 9.31 -0.76
CA PRO A 74 2.20 7.94 -0.23
C PRO A 74 3.55 7.27 0.08
N THR A 75 4.66 7.83 -0.40
CA THR A 75 5.99 7.23 -0.23
C THR A 75 6.72 7.70 1.03
N ASN A 76 6.12 8.60 1.80
CA ASN A 76 6.75 9.18 2.98
C ASN A 76 6.81 8.20 4.16
N ALA A 77 7.88 7.41 4.22
CA ALA A 77 8.12 6.41 5.24
C ALA A 77 8.15 7.00 6.67
N ILE A 78 8.70 8.22 6.83
CA ILE A 78 8.80 8.87 8.14
C ILE A 78 7.40 9.18 8.68
N VAL A 79 6.52 9.73 7.85
CA VAL A 79 5.14 10.03 8.24
C VAL A 79 4.39 8.75 8.58
N ARG A 80 4.59 7.68 7.81
CA ARG A 80 3.94 6.40 8.03
C ARG A 80 4.39 5.76 9.35
N ASN A 81 5.69 5.83 9.65
CA ASN A 81 6.20 5.37 10.93
C ASN A 81 5.60 6.17 12.11
N ASN A 82 5.56 7.51 12.01
CA ASN A 82 4.96 8.35 13.04
C ASN A 82 3.47 8.07 13.24
N LEU A 83 2.72 7.88 12.16
CA LEU A 83 1.31 7.51 12.20
C LEU A 83 1.12 6.19 12.97
N GLY A 84 1.89 5.16 12.63
CA GLY A 84 1.85 3.86 13.30
C GLY A 84 2.20 3.95 14.79
N LEU A 85 3.20 4.77 15.16
CA LEU A 85 3.58 4.98 16.56
C LEU A 85 2.45 5.62 17.36
N VAL A 86 1.80 6.66 16.85
CA VAL A 86 0.68 7.31 17.55
C VAL A 86 -0.54 6.40 17.63
N LEU A 87 -0.83 5.62 16.61
CA LEU A 87 -1.87 4.59 16.69
C LEU A 87 -1.59 3.57 17.80
N LYS A 88 -0.33 3.14 17.94
CA LYS A 88 0.10 2.26 19.04
C LYS A 88 -0.11 2.91 20.40
N GLU A 89 0.26 4.19 20.57
CA GLU A 89 0.05 4.96 21.81
C GLU A 89 -1.43 5.07 22.19
N LEU A 90 -2.31 5.16 21.19
CA LEU A 90 -3.76 5.17 21.36
C LEU A 90 -4.37 3.76 21.53
N ALA A 91 -3.53 2.73 21.69
CA ALA A 91 -3.92 1.33 21.79
C ALA A 91 -4.73 0.81 20.56
N ARG A 92 -4.60 1.48 19.41
CA ARG A 92 -5.19 1.07 18.12
C ARG A 92 -4.24 0.12 17.40
N PHE A 93 -3.96 -1.04 18.02
CA PHE A 93 -2.87 -1.93 17.63
C PHE A 93 -3.04 -2.53 16.24
N SER A 94 -4.25 -2.92 15.84
CA SER A 94 -4.51 -3.47 14.51
C SER A 94 -4.24 -2.43 13.42
N GLU A 95 -4.73 -1.19 13.61
CA GLU A 95 -4.50 -0.10 12.65
C GLU A 95 -3.01 0.30 12.60
N ALA A 96 -2.31 0.25 13.73
CA ALA A 96 -0.87 0.49 13.76
C ALA A 96 -0.11 -0.57 12.96
N ALA A 97 -0.48 -1.85 13.13
CA ALA A 97 0.14 -2.95 12.38
C ALA A 97 -0.10 -2.80 10.87
N GLU A 98 -1.33 -2.55 10.45
CA GLU A 98 -1.69 -2.29 9.04
C GLU A 98 -0.89 -1.11 8.47
N THR A 99 -0.78 -0.02 9.25
CA THR A 99 0.00 1.17 8.85
C THR A 99 1.48 0.84 8.61
N PHE A 100 2.08 0.02 9.47
CA PHE A 100 3.46 -0.42 9.28
C PHE A 100 3.60 -1.40 8.10
N GLU A 101 2.68 -2.33 7.92
CA GLU A 101 2.66 -3.26 6.77
C GLU A 101 2.58 -2.50 5.44
N GLU A 102 1.68 -1.54 5.32
CA GLU A 102 1.59 -0.66 4.16
C GLU A 102 2.89 0.12 3.93
N GLY A 103 3.53 0.60 5.02
CA GLY A 103 4.82 1.27 4.96
C GLY A 103 5.91 0.39 4.39
N LEU A 104 6.00 -0.83 4.90
CA LEU A 104 6.99 -1.82 4.49
C LEU A 104 6.75 -2.37 3.08
N ALA A 105 5.52 -2.31 2.57
CA ALA A 105 5.24 -2.62 1.17
C ALA A 105 5.86 -1.60 0.20
N VAL A 106 6.01 -0.34 0.62
CA VAL A 106 6.59 0.74 -0.19
C VAL A 106 8.09 0.92 0.10
N THR A 107 8.49 0.77 1.36
CA THR A 107 9.89 0.98 1.83
C THR A 107 10.30 -0.18 2.75
N PRO A 108 10.65 -1.35 2.19
CA PRO A 108 10.91 -2.57 2.96
C PRO A 108 12.20 -2.53 3.78
N GLU A 109 13.06 -1.55 3.57
CA GLU A 109 14.36 -1.41 4.26
C GLU A 109 14.30 -0.54 5.53
N VAL A 110 13.11 -0.11 5.97
CA VAL A 110 12.98 0.71 7.19
C VAL A 110 12.96 -0.17 8.43
N ALA A 111 14.13 -0.33 9.05
CA ALA A 111 14.33 -1.20 10.22
C ALA A 111 13.35 -0.89 11.37
N ASP A 112 13.14 0.41 11.69
CA ASP A 112 12.26 0.82 12.77
C ASP A 112 10.80 0.36 12.59
N MET A 113 10.30 0.33 11.35
CA MET A 113 8.96 -0.19 11.08
C MET A 113 8.88 -1.70 11.34
N HIS A 114 9.90 -2.46 10.95
CA HIS A 114 9.99 -3.88 11.27
C HIS A 114 9.99 -4.13 12.78
N TYR A 115 10.79 -3.38 13.51
CA TYR A 115 10.83 -3.48 14.98
C TYR A 115 9.46 -3.19 15.60
N ASN A 116 8.84 -2.07 15.23
CA ASN A 116 7.54 -1.67 15.77
C ASN A 116 6.44 -2.68 15.44
N LEU A 117 6.42 -3.20 14.21
CA LEU A 117 5.46 -4.21 13.80
C LEU A 117 5.67 -5.53 14.54
N ALA A 118 6.92 -5.93 14.76
CA ALA A 118 7.24 -7.12 15.55
C ALA A 118 6.73 -7.00 16.99
N VAL A 119 7.02 -5.87 17.65
CA VAL A 119 6.55 -5.59 19.02
C VAL A 119 5.03 -5.63 19.13
N ILE A 120 4.33 -4.97 18.18
CA ILE A 120 2.86 -4.99 18.18
C ILE A 120 2.33 -6.40 17.96
N SER A 121 2.89 -7.13 17.00
CA SER A 121 2.47 -8.49 16.68
C SER A 121 2.66 -9.44 17.86
N GLU A 122 3.79 -9.33 18.58
CA GLU A 122 4.06 -10.18 19.73
C GLU A 122 3.19 -9.86 20.95
N LEU A 123 3.19 -8.58 21.37
CA LEU A 123 2.66 -8.20 22.67
C LEU A 123 1.16 -7.91 22.70
N TYR A 124 0.60 -7.48 21.56
CA TYR A 124 -0.78 -7.01 21.52
C TYR A 124 -1.67 -7.84 20.59
N LEU A 125 -1.13 -8.36 19.49
CA LEU A 125 -1.90 -9.17 18.54
C LEU A 125 -1.68 -10.67 18.74
N LEU A 126 -0.67 -11.08 19.52
CA LEU A 126 -0.28 -12.45 19.78
C LEU A 126 0.02 -13.27 18.50
N ASP A 127 0.41 -12.57 17.44
CA ASP A 127 0.88 -13.17 16.18
C ASP A 127 2.39 -13.40 16.25
N PHE A 128 2.78 -14.49 16.91
CA PHE A 128 4.19 -14.82 17.14
C PHE A 128 4.94 -15.13 15.84
N THR A 129 4.26 -15.64 14.83
CA THR A 129 4.86 -15.92 13.53
C THR A 129 5.24 -14.62 12.81
N LYS A 130 4.33 -13.65 12.80
CA LYS A 130 4.58 -12.32 12.24
C LYS A 130 5.67 -11.59 13.03
N ALA A 131 5.61 -11.64 14.36
CA ALA A 131 6.62 -11.05 15.23
C ALA A 131 8.02 -11.58 14.92
N LEU A 132 8.19 -12.89 14.88
CA LEU A 132 9.46 -13.54 14.56
C LEU A 132 10.00 -13.11 13.19
N LYS A 133 9.14 -13.09 12.17
CA LYS A 133 9.51 -12.62 10.83
C LYS A 133 10.10 -11.21 10.88
N HIS A 134 9.42 -10.28 11.55
CA HIS A 134 9.79 -8.87 11.54
C HIS A 134 10.96 -8.56 12.48
N TYR A 135 11.13 -9.25 13.59
CA TYR A 135 12.37 -9.14 14.40
C TYR A 135 13.60 -9.61 13.63
N ARG A 136 13.51 -10.68 12.85
CA ARG A 136 14.61 -11.13 11.99
C ARG A 136 14.97 -10.07 10.94
N GLN A 137 13.97 -9.48 10.27
CA GLN A 137 14.20 -8.41 9.30
C GLN A 137 14.83 -7.17 9.94
N PHE A 138 14.36 -6.77 11.13
CA PHE A 138 15.02 -5.69 11.89
C PHE A 138 16.46 -6.01 12.16
N GLN A 139 16.76 -7.22 12.62
CA GLN A 139 18.11 -7.65 12.96
C GLN A 139 19.04 -7.64 11.73
N ASP A 140 18.56 -8.12 10.60
CA ASP A 140 19.32 -8.12 9.34
C ASP A 140 19.61 -6.68 8.90
N LEU A 141 18.64 -5.79 8.92
CA LEU A 141 18.77 -4.38 8.52
C LEU A 141 19.64 -3.56 9.50
N SER A 142 19.59 -3.87 10.79
CA SER A 142 20.38 -3.19 11.82
C SER A 142 21.81 -3.73 11.98
N GLY A 143 22.19 -4.73 11.19
CA GLY A 143 23.52 -5.36 11.20
C GLY A 143 23.72 -6.39 12.31
N GLY A 144 22.66 -6.98 12.83
CA GLY A 144 22.71 -8.14 13.72
C GLY A 144 23.24 -7.89 15.13
N ARG A 145 23.32 -6.63 15.58
CA ARG A 145 24.02 -6.26 16.81
C ARG A 145 23.13 -6.11 18.06
N ASP A 146 21.81 -6.22 17.88
CA ASP A 146 20.88 -6.08 18.99
C ASP A 146 20.72 -7.42 19.74
N ALA A 147 21.43 -7.55 20.87
CA ALA A 147 21.40 -8.76 21.69
C ALA A 147 20.03 -9.01 22.34
N GLN A 148 19.25 -7.96 22.60
CA GLN A 148 17.91 -8.08 23.17
C GLN A 148 16.94 -8.68 22.14
N VAL A 149 16.96 -8.17 20.92
CA VAL A 149 16.14 -8.71 19.82
C VAL A 149 16.56 -10.14 19.49
N ALA A 150 17.85 -10.47 19.52
CA ALA A 150 18.31 -11.83 19.34
C ALA A 150 17.73 -12.79 20.40
N GLY A 151 17.61 -12.33 21.64
CA GLY A 151 16.97 -13.09 22.72
C GLY A 151 15.47 -13.33 22.46
N TRP A 152 14.75 -12.32 21.98
CA TRP A 152 13.32 -12.46 21.63
C TRP A 152 13.11 -13.40 20.45
N ILE A 153 13.96 -13.33 19.43
CA ILE A 153 13.93 -14.27 18.30
C ILE A 153 14.07 -15.70 18.81
N ALA A 154 15.08 -15.97 19.65
CA ALA A 154 15.32 -17.32 20.20
C ALA A 154 14.15 -17.82 21.07
N ASP A 155 13.49 -16.92 21.82
CA ASP A 155 12.30 -17.26 22.59
C ASP A 155 11.11 -17.61 21.70
N LEU A 156 10.82 -16.79 20.69
CA LEU A 156 9.74 -17.02 19.73
C LEU A 156 9.95 -18.31 18.94
N GLU A 157 11.18 -18.60 18.52
CA GLU A 157 11.53 -19.87 17.85
C GLU A 157 11.19 -21.09 18.69
N ARG A 158 11.45 -21.03 20.02
CA ARG A 158 11.09 -22.12 20.94
C ARG A 158 9.60 -22.27 21.14
N ARG A 159 8.85 -21.15 21.13
CA ARG A 159 7.38 -21.18 21.30
C ARG A 159 6.66 -21.69 20.06
N LEU A 160 7.27 -21.62 18.90
CA LEU A 160 6.68 -22.00 17.61
C LEU A 160 7.05 -23.42 17.17
N GLN A 161 7.88 -24.15 17.97
CA GLN A 161 8.19 -25.57 17.77
C GLN A 161 7.11 -26.47 18.34
#